data_ff9d50191d9d8481aac6c9af889b967e
#
_entry.id   ff9d50191d9d8481aac6c9af889b967e
#
_cell.length_a   1.000
_cell.length_b   1.000
_cell.length_c   1.000
_cell.angle_alpha   90.00
_cell.angle_beta   90.00
_cell.angle_gamma   90.00
#
_symmetry.space_group_name_H-M   'P 1'
#
loop_
_entity.id
_entity.type
_entity.pdbx_description
1 polymer ?
#
loop_
_entity_poly.entity_id
_entity_poly.type
_entity_poly.pdbx_seq_one_letter_code
_entity_poly.pdbx_strand_id
1 'polypeptide(L)'
;MKISLEKIITKIIWLPFVLGFIGYGIVGHLTFWNAIYASAALYFVNPVSDIDNVFTLIAKLLAVIIITSIVLTFIENLSKSLKHFYKRLFKDSTAIYSDNEKGIILANNVKHGYLSSEKNKKIDKTNYHIIMYSNDLENINLFNNNEKKFKDSKVFMMLTQIDFYLLKSLDEQNVYFFNPYENMARGYWKEYNLFPYIEKDIVKIAIIGFDNIGQILFKYGYLNNIYNLNQKIEYHIWNTNENDVYFYKNLNFQNEDSIHIYSNSINKNINLLTRMDRVIITDESKLIDNLQLLINRNKELNIHCFSENNLELEDIFDGDNIVTFGRMDKYLTEEYVIDERGYYLGKLFNYDYFLRSQGANLKENYEIEMQKAWNQLNGFKKGSSIARADHYWIVKKLKELYPNMNEENYLKLEHIRWCRFHYYNNWSYNFKRDDKRKKHNLLVDYELLPLEEKKKDDIYSKKIQRLIDESIEI
;
A
#
# COMPACT_ATOMS: atom_id res chain seq x y z
N MET A 1 12.62 19.01 -10.16
CA MET A 1 13.93 19.10 -9.46
C MET A 1 13.95 20.37 -8.59
N LYS A 2 13.43 20.30 -7.35
CA LYS A 2 13.54 21.39 -6.38
C LYS A 2 14.97 21.41 -5.86
N ILE A 3 15.80 22.33 -6.36
CA ILE A 3 17.08 22.60 -5.74
C ILE A 3 16.76 23.13 -4.35
N SER A 4 17.16 22.42 -3.27
CA SER A 4 16.87 22.88 -1.92
C SER A 4 17.51 24.25 -1.69
N LEU A 5 16.77 25.15 -1.07
CA LEU A 5 17.22 26.51 -0.74
C LEU A 5 18.57 26.46 0.01
N GLU A 6 18.76 25.47 0.87
CA GLU A 6 20.01 25.18 1.58
C GLU A 6 21.22 24.99 0.64
N LYS A 7 21.06 24.24 -0.47
CA LYS A 7 22.14 24.02 -1.44
C LYS A 7 22.50 25.29 -2.19
N ILE A 8 21.56 26.20 -2.41
CA ILE A 8 21.82 27.49 -3.03
C ILE A 8 22.54 28.39 -2.04
N ILE A 9 22.05 28.52 -0.81
CA ILE A 9 22.64 29.34 0.25
C ILE A 9 24.10 28.92 0.50
N THR A 10 24.36 27.60 0.61
CA THR A 10 25.72 27.08 0.84
C THR A 10 26.70 27.49 -0.27
N LYS A 11 26.23 27.59 -1.50
CA LYS A 11 27.06 28.01 -2.65
C LYS A 11 27.33 29.53 -2.69
N ILE A 12 26.37 30.35 -2.24
CA ILE A 12 26.46 31.81 -2.36
C ILE A 12 26.86 32.49 -1.03
N ILE A 13 27.03 31.72 0.05
CA ILE A 13 27.34 32.28 1.39
C ILE A 13 28.58 33.16 1.41
N TRP A 14 29.55 32.88 0.59
CA TRP A 14 30.79 33.65 0.50
C TRP A 14 30.71 34.94 -0.37
N LEU A 15 29.65 35.07 -1.17
CA LEU A 15 29.51 36.17 -2.13
C LEU A 15 29.45 37.54 -1.48
N PRO A 16 28.70 37.77 -0.36
CA PRO A 16 28.74 39.08 0.34
C PRO A 16 30.13 39.45 0.85
N PHE A 17 30.88 38.46 1.35
CA PHE A 17 32.24 38.68 1.82
C PHE A 17 33.16 39.13 0.68
N VAL A 18 33.13 38.45 -0.45
CA VAL A 18 33.96 38.78 -1.61
C VAL A 18 33.59 40.14 -2.17
N LEU A 19 32.31 40.42 -2.35
CA LEU A 19 31.85 41.73 -2.82
C LEU A 19 32.14 42.85 -1.83
N GLY A 20 31.97 42.58 -0.54
CA GLY A 20 32.34 43.49 0.54
C GLY A 20 33.83 43.83 0.53
N PHE A 21 34.70 42.82 0.38
CA PHE A 21 36.13 43.01 0.33
C PHE A 21 36.55 43.86 -0.90
N ILE A 22 35.96 43.62 -2.06
CA ILE A 22 36.18 44.46 -3.25
C ILE A 22 35.69 45.90 -2.97
N GLY A 23 34.48 46.02 -2.44
CA GLY A 23 33.85 47.32 -2.21
C GLY A 23 34.56 48.18 -1.15
N TYR A 24 34.94 47.59 -0.01
CA TYR A 24 35.63 48.30 1.07
C TYR A 24 37.11 48.45 0.84
N GLY A 25 37.79 47.38 0.35
CA GLY A 25 39.24 47.37 0.16
C GLY A 25 39.69 48.04 -1.11
N ILE A 26 39.20 47.56 -2.27
CA ILE A 26 39.68 48.03 -3.57
C ILE A 26 39.08 49.40 -3.95
N VAL A 27 37.76 49.53 -3.86
CA VAL A 27 37.03 50.72 -4.27
C VAL A 27 37.03 51.79 -3.16
N GLY A 28 36.88 51.36 -1.90
CA GLY A 28 36.79 52.21 -0.74
C GLY A 28 38.13 52.53 -0.07
N HIS A 29 39.25 51.99 -0.58
CA HIS A 29 40.63 52.23 -0.15
C HIS A 29 40.90 51.95 1.35
N LEU A 30 40.13 51.06 2.00
CA LEU A 30 40.44 50.59 3.36
C LEU A 30 41.72 49.74 3.36
N THR A 31 42.45 49.77 4.48
CA THR A 31 43.56 48.84 4.68
C THR A 31 43.09 47.39 4.62
N PHE A 32 43.96 46.48 4.20
CA PHE A 32 43.63 45.05 4.00
C PHE A 32 42.87 44.44 5.19
N TRP A 33 43.35 44.66 6.39
CA TRP A 33 42.70 44.10 7.60
C TRP A 33 41.35 44.75 7.93
N ASN A 34 41.22 46.07 7.70
CA ASN A 34 39.95 46.77 7.90
C ASN A 34 38.89 46.34 6.86
N ALA A 35 39.33 46.08 5.62
CA ALA A 35 38.44 45.57 4.56
C ALA A 35 37.93 44.17 4.89
N ILE A 36 38.78 43.26 5.38
CA ILE A 36 38.37 41.94 5.88
C ILE A 36 37.36 42.06 7.01
N TYR A 37 37.67 42.89 8.02
CA TYR A 37 36.82 43.09 9.18
C TYR A 37 35.44 43.66 8.78
N ALA A 38 35.41 44.68 7.97
CA ALA A 38 34.19 45.30 7.47
C ALA A 38 33.35 44.32 6.64
N SER A 39 33.99 43.49 5.80
CA SER A 39 33.31 42.46 5.01
C SER A 39 32.73 41.35 5.84
N ALA A 40 33.42 40.90 6.89
CA ALA A 40 32.92 39.92 7.84
C ALA A 40 31.77 40.47 8.70
N ALA A 41 31.84 41.76 9.06
CA ALA A 41 30.79 42.41 9.88
C ALA A 41 29.43 42.50 9.15
N LEU A 42 29.40 42.40 7.81
CA LEU A 42 28.15 42.34 7.03
C LEU A 42 27.25 41.20 7.46
N TYR A 43 27.82 40.07 7.87
CA TYR A 43 27.04 38.92 8.35
C TYR A 43 26.42 39.11 9.75
N PHE A 44 26.81 40.15 10.46
CA PHE A 44 26.20 40.52 11.73
C PHE A 44 25.20 41.68 11.59
N VAL A 45 24.88 42.07 10.32
CA VAL A 45 23.98 43.18 9.98
C VAL A 45 24.43 44.52 10.63
N ASN A 46 25.73 44.63 10.89
CA ASN A 46 26.32 45.79 11.49
C ASN A 46 27.39 46.37 10.56
N PRO A 47 27.05 47.33 9.70
CA PRO A 47 28.05 47.96 8.84
C PRO A 47 29.04 48.79 9.69
N VAL A 48 30.27 48.37 9.72
CA VAL A 48 31.36 49.00 10.48
C VAL A 48 31.97 50.22 9.73
N SER A 49 31.56 50.44 8.50
CA SER A 49 32.07 51.51 7.63
C SER A 49 30.94 52.12 6.80
N ASP A 50 30.92 53.45 6.73
CA ASP A 50 29.98 54.27 5.95
C ASP A 50 30.36 54.35 4.45
N ILE A 51 31.30 53.54 3.97
CA ILE A 51 31.70 53.51 2.57
C ILE A 51 30.58 52.87 1.76
N ASP A 52 29.94 53.68 0.92
CA ASP A 52 28.88 53.24 0.01
C ASP A 52 29.36 53.31 -1.44
N ASN A 53 29.34 52.16 -2.08
CA ASN A 53 29.52 51.97 -3.50
C ASN A 53 28.68 50.78 -3.97
N VAL A 54 28.60 50.55 -5.27
CA VAL A 54 27.75 49.49 -5.82
C VAL A 54 28.06 48.09 -5.23
N PHE A 55 29.35 47.80 -4.99
CA PHE A 55 29.77 46.51 -4.45
C PHE A 55 29.38 46.38 -2.97
N THR A 56 29.59 47.39 -2.15
CA THR A 56 29.17 47.36 -0.73
C THR A 56 27.66 47.33 -0.56
N LEU A 57 26.90 48.01 -1.42
CA LEU A 57 25.44 47.99 -1.40
C LEU A 57 24.88 46.59 -1.71
N ILE A 58 25.38 45.96 -2.79
CA ILE A 58 25.00 44.60 -3.17
C ILE A 58 25.41 43.64 -2.06
N ALA A 59 26.60 43.75 -1.49
CA ALA A 59 27.07 42.90 -0.41
C ALA A 59 26.20 43.01 0.86
N LYS A 60 25.80 44.23 1.26
CA LYS A 60 24.88 44.49 2.37
C LYS A 60 23.53 43.79 2.15
N LEU A 61 22.92 43.96 0.96
CA LEU A 61 21.63 43.34 0.64
C LEU A 61 21.70 41.81 0.62
N LEU A 62 22.73 41.25 -0.02
CA LEU A 62 22.91 39.78 -0.06
C LEU A 62 23.18 39.20 1.33
N ALA A 63 23.97 39.89 2.16
CA ALA A 63 24.22 39.44 3.55
C ALA A 63 22.92 39.35 4.36
N VAL A 64 22.05 40.36 4.29
CA VAL A 64 20.73 40.34 4.97
C VAL A 64 19.87 39.20 4.49
N ILE A 65 19.79 38.95 3.16
CA ILE A 65 19.02 37.86 2.59
C ILE A 65 19.53 36.49 3.09
N ILE A 66 20.86 36.31 3.06
CA ILE A 66 21.48 35.04 3.51
C ILE A 66 21.24 34.80 4.99
N ILE A 67 21.46 35.82 5.86
CA ILE A 67 21.27 35.68 7.30
C ILE A 67 19.80 35.40 7.62
N THR A 68 18.87 36.15 7.01
CA THR A 68 17.45 35.94 7.20
C THR A 68 17.06 34.48 6.81
N SER A 69 17.59 34.00 5.68
CA SER A 69 17.34 32.63 5.25
C SER A 69 17.91 31.59 6.22
N ILE A 70 19.10 31.79 6.77
CA ILE A 70 19.72 30.91 7.78
C ILE A 70 18.86 30.89 9.06
N VAL A 71 18.43 32.07 9.55
CA VAL A 71 17.58 32.19 10.74
C VAL A 71 16.23 31.47 10.53
N LEU A 72 15.60 31.68 9.38
CA LEU A 72 14.33 31.02 9.07
C LEU A 72 14.49 29.48 9.02
N THR A 73 15.55 28.99 8.39
CA THR A 73 15.87 27.55 8.35
C THR A 73 16.11 26.99 9.75
N PHE A 74 16.84 27.75 10.60
CA PHE A 74 17.06 27.36 12.00
C PHE A 74 15.76 27.29 12.80
N ILE A 75 14.87 28.29 12.67
CA ILE A 75 13.55 28.33 13.33
C ILE A 75 12.70 27.15 12.85
N GLU A 76 12.70 26.86 11.56
CA GLU A 76 11.96 25.72 11.01
C GLU A 76 12.46 24.37 11.57
N ASN A 77 13.77 24.17 11.61
CA ASN A 77 14.38 22.96 12.18
C ASN A 77 14.13 22.85 13.71
N LEU A 78 14.19 23.96 14.43
CA LEU A 78 13.85 24.00 15.85
C LEU A 78 12.39 23.65 16.07
N SER A 79 11.48 24.20 15.26
CA SER A 79 10.03 23.89 15.33
C SER A 79 9.77 22.41 15.05
N LYS A 80 10.42 21.81 14.06
CA LYS A 80 10.33 20.36 13.77
C LYS A 80 10.82 19.54 14.97
N SER A 81 11.97 19.88 15.54
CA SER A 81 12.53 19.20 16.72
C SER A 81 11.61 19.31 17.95
N LEU A 82 11.01 20.47 18.18
CA LEU A 82 10.06 20.67 19.27
C LEU A 82 8.78 19.87 19.06
N LYS A 83 8.25 19.82 17.83
CA LYS A 83 7.09 18.98 17.50
C LYS A 83 7.40 17.50 17.74
N HIS A 84 8.57 17.01 17.35
CA HIS A 84 9.02 15.65 17.60
C HIS A 84 9.12 15.36 19.10
N PHE A 85 9.74 16.26 19.84
CA PHE A 85 9.85 16.14 21.30
C PHE A 85 8.47 16.10 21.96
N TYR A 86 7.57 16.99 21.56
CA TYR A 86 6.21 17.06 22.07
C TYR A 86 5.43 15.76 21.83
N LYS A 87 5.48 15.22 20.58
CA LYS A 87 4.81 13.96 20.24
C LYS A 87 5.29 12.77 21.09
N ARG A 88 6.57 12.74 21.48
CA ARG A 88 7.14 11.70 22.36
C ARG A 88 6.67 11.73 23.82
N LEU A 89 6.08 12.83 24.26
CA LEU A 89 5.58 12.95 25.63
C LEU A 89 4.26 12.22 25.86
N PHE A 90 3.54 11.87 24.80
CA PHE A 90 2.30 11.12 24.93
C PHE A 90 2.58 9.62 25.06
N LYS A 91 1.91 8.95 26.00
CA LYS A 91 2.01 7.49 26.17
C LYS A 91 1.48 6.72 24.96
N ASP A 92 0.49 7.27 24.27
CA ASP A 92 -0.14 6.74 23.05
C ASP A 92 0.54 7.22 21.77
N SER A 93 1.78 7.71 21.85
CA SER A 93 2.56 8.07 20.67
C SER A 93 2.96 6.84 19.87
N THR A 94 3.13 7.02 18.55
CA THR A 94 3.52 5.96 17.62
C THR A 94 4.87 6.26 17.01
N ALA A 95 5.87 5.44 17.31
CA ALA A 95 7.21 5.52 16.72
C ALA A 95 7.25 4.77 15.39
N ILE A 96 7.65 5.44 14.32
CA ILE A 96 7.72 4.87 12.97
C ILE A 96 9.17 4.79 12.53
N TYR A 97 9.60 3.59 12.16
CA TYR A 97 10.94 3.26 11.67
C TYR A 97 10.85 3.04 10.16
N SER A 98 11.40 3.95 9.37
CA SER A 98 11.30 3.93 7.91
C SER A 98 12.51 4.58 7.27
N ASP A 99 12.85 4.14 6.06
CA ASP A 99 13.92 4.65 5.20
C ASP A 99 13.40 5.49 4.02
N ASN A 100 12.08 5.68 3.90
CA ASN A 100 11.45 6.28 2.74
C ASN A 100 10.31 7.25 3.08
N GLU A 101 9.76 7.92 2.06
CA GLU A 101 8.70 8.92 2.20
C GLU A 101 7.37 8.33 2.72
N LYS A 102 7.12 7.04 2.55
CA LYS A 102 5.91 6.37 3.07
C LYS A 102 5.83 6.45 4.60
N GLY A 103 6.98 6.41 5.28
CA GLY A 103 7.04 6.65 6.71
C GLY A 103 6.60 8.05 7.11
N ILE A 104 6.90 9.07 6.28
CA ILE A 104 6.46 10.46 6.50
C ILE A 104 4.94 10.55 6.32
N ILE A 105 4.40 9.93 5.27
CA ILE A 105 2.95 9.89 5.02
C ILE A 105 2.23 9.29 6.23
N LEU A 106 2.68 8.12 6.69
CA LEU A 106 2.08 7.44 7.83
C LEU A 106 2.21 8.24 9.13
N ALA A 107 3.37 8.88 9.39
CA ALA A 107 3.59 9.71 10.57
C ALA A 107 2.67 10.95 10.66
N ASN A 108 2.19 11.41 9.51
CA ASN A 108 1.21 12.50 9.44
C ASN A 108 -0.23 11.99 9.60
N ASN A 109 -0.50 10.74 9.25
CA ASN A 109 -1.83 10.13 9.25
C ASN A 109 -2.13 9.33 10.52
N VAL A 110 -1.18 9.19 11.44
CA VAL A 110 -1.33 8.49 12.72
C VAL A 110 -1.31 9.49 13.87
N LYS A 111 -2.18 9.29 14.85
CA LYS A 111 -2.25 10.12 16.06
C LYS A 111 -0.91 10.09 16.80
N HIS A 112 -0.34 11.28 17.04
CA HIS A 112 0.99 11.43 17.64
C HIS A 112 2.09 10.60 16.96
N GLY A 113 1.93 10.31 15.65
CA GLY A 113 2.93 9.60 14.84
C GLY A 113 4.18 10.46 14.61
N TYR A 114 5.36 9.85 14.71
CA TYR A 114 6.63 10.51 14.42
C TYR A 114 7.65 9.51 13.85
N LEU A 115 8.56 10.02 13.01
CA LEU A 115 9.68 9.21 12.55
C LEU A 115 10.70 9.07 13.67
N SER A 116 11.09 7.83 13.97
CA SER A 116 12.21 7.57 14.85
C SER A 116 13.52 7.85 14.14
N SER A 117 14.48 8.50 14.83
CA SER A 117 15.74 8.86 14.20
C SER A 117 16.61 7.62 13.98
N GLU A 118 16.97 7.36 12.72
CA GLU A 118 17.82 6.23 12.31
C GLU A 118 19.22 6.26 12.91
N LYS A 119 19.74 7.45 13.23
CA LYS A 119 21.15 7.66 13.62
C LYS A 119 21.62 6.85 14.83
N ASN A 120 20.71 6.37 15.67
CA ASN A 120 21.10 5.70 16.92
C ASN A 120 20.57 4.27 17.06
N LYS A 121 19.80 3.71 16.12
CA LYS A 121 19.14 2.39 16.23
C LYS A 121 18.53 2.13 17.63
N LYS A 122 18.13 3.21 18.30
CA LYS A 122 17.58 3.18 19.65
C LYS A 122 16.07 3.09 19.55
N ILE A 123 15.50 2.03 20.13
CA ILE A 123 14.05 1.89 20.19
C ILE A 123 13.49 2.92 21.19
N ASP A 124 12.51 3.69 20.75
CA ASP A 124 11.82 4.66 21.57
C ASP A 124 10.92 3.96 22.62
N LYS A 125 10.64 4.63 23.72
CA LYS A 125 9.73 4.12 24.75
C LYS A 125 8.32 4.62 24.45
N THR A 126 7.52 3.81 23.75
CA THR A 126 6.15 4.12 23.38
C THR A 126 5.31 2.84 23.34
N ASN A 127 3.99 2.97 23.31
CA ASN A 127 3.08 1.83 23.28
C ASN A 127 2.93 1.23 21.87
N TYR A 128 3.20 2.03 20.81
CA TYR A 128 3.01 1.62 19.43
C TYR A 128 4.28 1.84 18.62
N HIS A 129 4.69 0.80 17.90
CA HIS A 129 5.81 0.83 16.98
C HIS A 129 5.38 0.36 15.61
N ILE A 130 5.76 1.09 14.57
CA ILE A 130 5.55 0.69 13.18
C ILE A 130 6.92 0.56 12.52
N ILE A 131 7.23 -0.64 12.03
CA ILE A 131 8.49 -0.96 11.36
C ILE A 131 8.17 -1.11 9.88
N MET A 132 8.69 -0.21 9.02
CA MET A 132 8.33 -0.14 7.61
C MET A 132 9.49 0.33 6.71
N TYR A 133 10.66 -0.32 6.85
CA TYR A 133 11.73 -0.18 5.87
C TYR A 133 11.33 -0.81 4.54
N SER A 134 11.95 -0.37 3.46
CA SER A 134 11.68 -0.89 2.12
C SER A 134 12.03 -2.37 1.95
N ASN A 135 12.88 -2.91 2.81
CA ASN A 135 13.31 -4.31 2.80
C ASN A 135 12.72 -5.08 3.99
N ASP A 136 11.99 -6.15 3.71
CA ASP A 136 11.34 -6.98 4.73
C ASP A 136 12.35 -7.61 5.72
N LEU A 137 13.56 -7.96 5.27
CA LEU A 137 14.60 -8.51 6.15
C LEU A 137 15.10 -7.46 7.14
N GLU A 138 15.15 -6.19 6.76
CA GLU A 138 15.52 -5.11 7.70
C GLU A 138 14.42 -4.94 8.76
N ASN A 139 13.15 -5.05 8.39
CA ASN A 139 12.03 -5.01 9.32
C ASN A 139 12.13 -6.13 10.36
N ILE A 140 12.34 -7.36 9.90
CA ILE A 140 12.51 -8.53 10.78
C ILE A 140 13.76 -8.40 11.65
N ASN A 141 14.88 -7.97 11.11
CA ASN A 141 16.13 -7.79 11.85
C ASN A 141 16.01 -6.72 12.94
N LEU A 142 15.36 -5.59 12.64
CA LEU A 142 15.12 -4.57 13.66
C LEU A 142 14.31 -5.13 14.83
N PHE A 143 13.25 -5.87 14.54
CA PHE A 143 12.42 -6.50 15.54
C PHE A 143 13.22 -7.52 16.36
N ASN A 144 13.84 -8.50 15.73
CA ASN A 144 14.54 -9.59 16.40
C ASN A 144 15.68 -9.09 17.30
N ASN A 145 16.45 -8.09 16.84
CA ASN A 145 17.55 -7.51 17.60
C ASN A 145 17.09 -6.70 18.82
N ASN A 146 15.80 -6.33 18.89
CA ASN A 146 15.25 -5.49 19.92
C ASN A 146 14.00 -6.09 20.60
N GLU A 147 13.69 -7.36 20.43
CA GLU A 147 12.49 -8.04 20.93
C GLU A 147 12.17 -7.70 22.39
N LYS A 148 13.17 -7.72 23.28
CA LYS A 148 13.00 -7.38 24.70
C LYS A 148 12.50 -5.95 24.95
N LYS A 149 12.80 -5.02 24.03
CA LYS A 149 12.38 -3.61 24.14
C LYS A 149 10.95 -3.40 23.65
N PHE A 150 10.44 -4.30 22.84
CA PHE A 150 9.07 -4.27 22.30
C PHE A 150 8.05 -5.04 23.15
N LYS A 151 8.50 -5.77 24.18
CA LYS A 151 7.69 -6.73 24.95
C LYS A 151 6.36 -6.17 25.47
N ASP A 152 6.36 -4.90 25.89
CA ASP A 152 5.18 -4.26 26.47
C ASP A 152 4.46 -3.32 25.50
N SER A 153 4.76 -3.45 24.20
CA SER A 153 4.26 -2.58 23.14
C SER A 153 3.58 -3.39 22.04
N LYS A 154 2.77 -2.74 21.22
CA LYS A 154 2.27 -3.30 19.96
C LYS A 154 3.21 -2.94 18.82
N VAL A 155 3.60 -3.91 18.03
CA VAL A 155 4.47 -3.73 16.89
C VAL A 155 3.73 -4.08 15.60
N PHE A 156 3.66 -3.11 14.69
CA PHE A 156 3.09 -3.30 13.35
C PHE A 156 4.25 -3.35 12.36
N MET A 157 4.39 -4.45 11.65
CA MET A 157 5.50 -4.69 10.74
C MET A 157 5.00 -4.77 9.30
N MET A 158 5.54 -3.90 8.45
CA MET A 158 5.28 -3.96 7.02
C MET A 158 6.05 -5.12 6.39
N LEU A 159 5.34 -5.96 5.64
CA LEU A 159 5.92 -7.03 4.83
C LEU A 159 5.32 -6.95 3.43
N THR A 160 6.17 -6.71 2.43
CA THR A 160 5.75 -6.52 1.04
C THR A 160 6.28 -7.61 0.10
N GLN A 161 7.35 -8.28 0.48
CA GLN A 161 8.00 -9.34 -0.30
C GLN A 161 7.70 -10.74 0.26
N ILE A 162 7.45 -10.82 1.57
CA ILE A 162 7.13 -12.09 2.24
C ILE A 162 5.63 -12.32 2.16
N ASP A 163 5.24 -13.48 1.64
CA ASP A 163 3.83 -13.87 1.60
C ASP A 163 3.29 -14.03 3.02
N PHE A 164 2.41 -13.14 3.37
CA PHE A 164 1.70 -13.08 4.65
C PHE A 164 1.06 -14.43 5.03
N TYR A 165 0.60 -15.21 4.05
CA TYR A 165 -0.03 -16.52 4.32
C TYR A 165 0.93 -17.59 4.83
N LEU A 166 2.23 -17.37 4.73
CA LEU A 166 3.25 -18.27 5.26
C LEU A 166 3.60 -17.97 6.73
N LEU A 167 3.13 -16.85 7.27
CA LEU A 167 3.51 -16.40 8.60
C LEU A 167 2.80 -17.17 9.70
N LYS A 168 3.53 -17.41 10.80
CA LYS A 168 2.98 -17.93 12.05
C LYS A 168 2.16 -16.84 12.76
N SER A 169 1.31 -17.27 13.70
CA SER A 169 0.79 -16.34 14.70
C SER A 169 1.92 -15.91 15.64
N LEU A 170 2.02 -14.60 15.89
CA LEU A 170 2.93 -13.99 16.86
C LEU A 170 2.14 -13.20 17.93
N ASP A 171 0.95 -13.66 18.25
CA ASP A 171 0.05 -13.00 19.21
C ASP A 171 0.69 -12.80 20.58
N GLU A 172 1.44 -13.79 21.07
CA GLU A 172 2.16 -13.70 22.34
C GLU A 172 3.22 -12.58 22.36
N GLN A 173 3.69 -12.17 21.19
CA GLN A 173 4.68 -11.10 21.01
C GLN A 173 4.05 -9.75 20.69
N ASN A 174 2.71 -9.64 20.58
CA ASN A 174 1.98 -8.45 20.16
C ASN A 174 2.49 -7.87 18.82
N VAL A 175 2.80 -8.76 17.86
CA VAL A 175 3.28 -8.38 16.52
C VAL A 175 2.18 -8.60 15.49
N TYR A 176 1.92 -7.56 14.71
CA TYR A 176 0.91 -7.51 13.66
C TYR A 176 1.59 -7.20 12.33
N PHE A 177 1.15 -7.87 11.26
CA PHE A 177 1.71 -7.68 9.94
C PHE A 177 0.74 -6.92 9.05
N PHE A 178 1.25 -6.03 8.21
CA PHE A 178 0.44 -5.33 7.21
C PHE A 178 1.18 -5.19 5.89
N ASN A 179 0.41 -5.12 4.80
CA ASN A 179 0.90 -4.84 3.46
C ASN A 179 -0.02 -3.79 2.81
N PRO A 180 0.43 -2.55 2.64
CA PRO A 180 -0.40 -1.50 2.06
C PRO A 180 -0.77 -1.78 0.60
N TYR A 181 0.07 -2.50 -0.15
CA TYR A 181 -0.20 -2.88 -1.53
C TYR A 181 -1.31 -3.93 -1.65
N GLU A 182 -1.40 -4.87 -0.70
CA GLU A 182 -2.53 -5.80 -0.65
C GLU A 182 -3.84 -5.06 -0.38
N ASN A 183 -3.85 -4.11 0.56
CA ASN A 183 -5.02 -3.28 0.84
C ASN A 183 -5.40 -2.43 -0.39
N MET A 184 -4.42 -1.89 -1.10
CA MET A 184 -4.62 -1.16 -2.34
C MET A 184 -5.25 -2.04 -3.43
N ALA A 185 -4.73 -3.24 -3.66
CA ALA A 185 -5.26 -4.13 -4.69
C ALA A 185 -6.69 -4.60 -4.38
N ARG A 186 -7.00 -4.87 -3.11
CA ARG A 186 -8.36 -5.18 -2.63
C ARG A 186 -9.30 -4.00 -2.85
N GLY A 187 -8.86 -2.80 -2.49
CA GLY A 187 -9.59 -1.55 -2.74
C GLY A 187 -9.81 -1.30 -4.22
N TYR A 188 -8.81 -1.54 -5.05
CA TYR A 188 -8.90 -1.41 -6.50
C TYR A 188 -10.02 -2.27 -7.09
N TRP A 189 -10.08 -3.56 -6.78
CA TRP A 189 -11.12 -4.44 -7.32
C TRP A 189 -12.52 -4.16 -6.75
N LYS A 190 -12.62 -3.52 -5.59
CA LYS A 190 -13.90 -3.04 -5.06
C LYS A 190 -14.36 -1.77 -5.77
N GLU A 191 -13.47 -0.80 -5.95
CA GLU A 191 -13.74 0.50 -6.59
C GLU A 191 -13.98 0.34 -8.09
N TYR A 192 -13.08 -0.38 -8.78
CA TYR A 192 -13.13 -0.65 -10.21
C TYR A 192 -13.54 -2.09 -10.50
N ASN A 193 -14.68 -2.50 -9.98
CA ASN A 193 -15.21 -3.84 -10.10
C ASN A 193 -15.66 -4.19 -11.53
N LEU A 194 -16.03 -5.45 -11.78
CA LEU A 194 -16.46 -5.93 -13.08
C LEU A 194 -17.98 -5.99 -13.28
N PHE A 195 -18.80 -5.45 -12.38
CA PHE A 195 -20.25 -5.39 -12.57
C PHE A 195 -20.68 -4.74 -13.90
N PRO A 196 -19.99 -3.69 -14.43
CA PRO A 196 -20.31 -3.16 -15.76
C PRO A 196 -20.20 -4.18 -16.90
N TYR A 197 -19.49 -5.28 -16.70
CA TYR A 197 -19.29 -6.34 -17.68
C TYR A 197 -20.04 -7.64 -17.37
N ILE A 198 -21.01 -7.62 -16.42
CA ILE A 198 -21.64 -8.85 -15.90
C ILE A 198 -22.42 -9.62 -16.98
N GLU A 199 -22.93 -8.94 -18.00
CA GLU A 199 -23.68 -9.54 -19.11
C GLU A 199 -22.78 -10.01 -20.27
N LYS A 200 -21.44 -9.83 -20.16
CA LYS A 200 -20.51 -10.34 -21.17
C LYS A 200 -20.16 -11.79 -20.88
N ASP A 201 -20.15 -12.62 -21.94
CA ASP A 201 -19.69 -14.01 -21.84
C ASP A 201 -18.18 -14.08 -21.54
N ILE A 202 -17.40 -13.17 -22.10
CA ILE A 202 -15.94 -13.11 -21.95
C ILE A 202 -15.52 -11.69 -21.60
N VAL A 203 -14.80 -11.54 -20.49
CA VAL A 203 -14.15 -10.29 -20.06
C VAL A 203 -12.64 -10.44 -20.20
N LYS A 204 -11.99 -9.51 -20.91
CA LYS A 204 -10.56 -9.53 -21.19
C LYS A 204 -9.84 -8.43 -20.43
N ILE A 205 -8.93 -8.82 -19.55
CA ILE A 205 -8.16 -7.91 -18.69
C ILE A 205 -6.69 -8.06 -19.03
N ALA A 206 -6.04 -6.98 -19.45
CA ALA A 206 -4.58 -6.93 -19.62
C ALA A 206 -3.89 -6.37 -18.37
N ILE A 207 -2.76 -6.96 -18.00
CA ILE A 207 -1.84 -6.43 -16.99
C ILE A 207 -0.47 -6.26 -17.62
N ILE A 208 0.00 -5.02 -17.72
CA ILE A 208 1.30 -4.64 -18.27
C ILE A 208 2.23 -4.27 -17.11
N GLY A 209 3.25 -5.11 -16.89
CA GLY A 209 4.09 -5.10 -15.70
C GLY A 209 3.60 -6.17 -14.71
N PHE A 210 4.35 -7.25 -14.57
CA PHE A 210 3.97 -8.35 -13.70
C PHE A 210 5.06 -8.60 -12.64
N ASP A 211 5.48 -7.52 -12.04
CA ASP A 211 6.27 -7.46 -10.82
C ASP A 211 5.37 -7.60 -9.57
N ASN A 212 5.85 -7.18 -8.42
CA ASN A 212 5.12 -7.28 -7.14
C ASN A 212 3.69 -6.70 -7.23
N ILE A 213 3.51 -5.52 -7.84
CA ILE A 213 2.19 -4.85 -7.93
C ILE A 213 1.27 -5.60 -8.89
N GLY A 214 1.77 -5.95 -10.08
CA GLY A 214 0.99 -6.70 -11.06
C GLY A 214 0.56 -8.07 -10.53
N GLN A 215 1.43 -8.76 -9.80
CA GLN A 215 1.14 -10.04 -9.16
C GLN A 215 0.09 -9.91 -8.05
N ILE A 216 0.18 -8.88 -7.20
CA ILE A 216 -0.80 -8.62 -6.15
C ILE A 216 -2.17 -8.28 -6.77
N LEU A 217 -2.22 -7.45 -7.80
CA LEU A 217 -3.47 -7.14 -8.51
C LEU A 217 -4.07 -8.39 -9.15
N PHE A 218 -3.26 -9.21 -9.82
CA PHE A 218 -3.73 -10.49 -10.36
C PHE A 218 -4.26 -11.41 -9.25
N LYS A 219 -3.52 -11.56 -8.14
CA LYS A 219 -3.93 -12.38 -6.99
C LYS A 219 -5.35 -12.04 -6.52
N TYR A 220 -5.60 -10.77 -6.28
CA TYR A 220 -6.91 -10.34 -5.78
C TYR A 220 -7.98 -10.32 -6.89
N GLY A 221 -7.60 -10.13 -8.15
CA GLY A 221 -8.51 -10.35 -9.29
C GLY A 221 -8.91 -11.81 -9.43
N TYR A 222 -7.94 -12.72 -9.37
CA TYR A 222 -8.16 -14.17 -9.40
C TYR A 222 -9.06 -14.67 -8.27
N LEU A 223 -8.92 -14.10 -7.07
CA LEU A 223 -9.71 -14.49 -5.90
C LEU A 223 -11.12 -13.88 -5.90
N ASN A 224 -11.29 -12.67 -6.43
CA ASN A 224 -12.52 -11.91 -6.25
C ASN A 224 -13.37 -11.79 -7.52
N ASN A 225 -12.78 -11.82 -8.72
CA ASN A 225 -13.55 -11.65 -9.96
C ASN A 225 -14.32 -12.94 -10.32
N ILE A 226 -15.29 -13.29 -9.50
CA ILE A 226 -16.16 -14.48 -9.65
C ILE A 226 -17.59 -14.00 -9.54
N TYR A 227 -18.16 -13.50 -10.66
CA TYR A 227 -19.47 -12.85 -10.68
C TYR A 227 -20.57 -13.75 -11.23
N ASN A 228 -20.23 -14.64 -12.16
CA ASN A 228 -21.19 -15.48 -12.85
C ASN A 228 -20.53 -16.84 -13.18
N LEU A 229 -21.28 -17.92 -13.00
CA LEU A 229 -20.79 -19.29 -13.30
C LEU A 229 -20.50 -19.51 -14.80
N ASN A 230 -21.18 -18.75 -15.67
CA ASN A 230 -21.05 -18.89 -17.13
C ASN A 230 -20.13 -17.84 -17.75
N GLN A 231 -19.71 -16.81 -16.99
CA GLN A 231 -18.78 -15.78 -17.48
C GLN A 231 -17.36 -16.31 -17.41
N LYS A 232 -16.60 -16.04 -18.47
CA LYS A 232 -15.17 -16.32 -18.56
C LYS A 232 -14.36 -15.05 -18.43
N ILE A 233 -13.32 -15.05 -17.58
CA ILE A 233 -12.36 -13.96 -17.48
C ILE A 233 -11.02 -14.43 -18.04
N GLU A 234 -10.51 -13.69 -19.03
CA GLU A 234 -9.20 -13.92 -19.63
C GLU A 234 -8.22 -12.85 -19.12
N TYR A 235 -7.22 -13.30 -18.36
CA TYR A 235 -6.11 -12.44 -17.90
C TYR A 235 -4.97 -12.52 -18.90
N HIS A 236 -4.59 -11.39 -19.48
CA HIS A 236 -3.51 -11.26 -20.45
C HIS A 236 -2.35 -10.49 -19.82
N ILE A 237 -1.17 -11.09 -19.72
CA ILE A 237 -0.07 -10.60 -18.90
C ILE A 237 1.19 -10.39 -19.74
N TRP A 238 1.81 -9.21 -19.58
CA TRP A 238 3.07 -8.82 -20.20
C TRP A 238 4.12 -8.45 -19.16
N ASN A 239 5.40 -8.54 -19.54
CA ASN A 239 6.55 -8.18 -18.72
C ASN A 239 6.64 -9.01 -17.43
N THR A 240 6.60 -10.33 -17.55
CA THR A 240 6.77 -11.26 -16.44
C THR A 240 8.24 -11.63 -16.24
N ASN A 241 8.58 -12.01 -15.01
CA ASN A 241 9.81 -12.74 -14.71
C ASN A 241 9.64 -14.22 -15.14
N GLU A 242 10.63 -14.82 -15.81
CA GLU A 242 10.58 -16.22 -16.27
C GLU A 242 10.31 -17.23 -15.14
N ASN A 243 10.79 -16.96 -13.93
CA ASN A 243 10.62 -17.85 -12.78
C ASN A 243 9.16 -17.97 -12.32
N ASP A 244 8.33 -16.94 -12.54
CA ASP A 244 6.95 -16.92 -12.09
C ASP A 244 5.97 -17.53 -13.10
N VAL A 245 6.39 -17.62 -14.37
CA VAL A 245 5.54 -18.07 -15.48
C VAL A 245 4.97 -19.47 -15.25
N TYR A 246 5.77 -20.39 -14.72
CA TYR A 246 5.33 -21.78 -14.51
C TYR A 246 4.19 -21.87 -13.49
N PHE A 247 4.30 -21.16 -12.36
CA PHE A 247 3.27 -21.16 -11.33
C PHE A 247 1.95 -20.65 -11.89
N TYR A 248 1.94 -19.48 -12.53
CA TYR A 248 0.72 -18.85 -13.01
C TYR A 248 0.07 -19.62 -14.16
N LYS A 249 0.85 -20.18 -15.08
CA LYS A 249 0.32 -21.00 -16.20
C LYS A 249 -0.39 -22.29 -15.73
N ASN A 250 0.00 -22.82 -14.57
CA ASN A 250 -0.57 -24.03 -14.01
C ASN A 250 -1.61 -23.79 -12.93
N LEU A 251 -2.01 -22.53 -12.73
CA LEU A 251 -2.99 -22.18 -11.73
C LEU A 251 -4.38 -22.73 -12.12
N ASN A 252 -5.06 -23.39 -11.19
CA ASN A 252 -6.40 -23.91 -11.39
C ASN A 252 -7.47 -22.85 -11.12
N PHE A 253 -8.32 -22.54 -12.10
CA PHE A 253 -9.37 -21.54 -11.99
C PHE A 253 -10.72 -22.10 -11.50
N GLN A 254 -10.90 -23.41 -11.50
CA GLN A 254 -12.17 -24.06 -11.14
C GLN A 254 -13.38 -23.67 -12.05
N ASN A 255 -13.13 -23.01 -13.14
CA ASN A 255 -14.06 -22.64 -14.19
C ASN A 255 -13.30 -22.44 -15.50
N GLU A 256 -13.91 -21.83 -16.51
CA GLU A 256 -13.28 -21.56 -17.79
C GLU A 256 -12.38 -20.32 -17.85
N ASP A 257 -12.20 -19.60 -16.75
CA ASP A 257 -11.25 -18.48 -16.68
C ASP A 257 -9.84 -18.94 -17.05
N SER A 258 -9.05 -18.05 -17.62
CA SER A 258 -7.72 -18.39 -18.12
C SER A 258 -6.71 -17.26 -17.98
N ILE A 259 -5.43 -17.64 -18.01
CA ILE A 259 -4.29 -16.73 -18.02
C ILE A 259 -3.45 -16.95 -19.27
N HIS A 260 -3.12 -15.86 -19.94
CA HIS A 260 -2.27 -15.83 -21.12
C HIS A 260 -1.04 -14.97 -20.85
N ILE A 261 0.15 -15.57 -20.88
CA ILE A 261 1.39 -14.88 -20.57
C ILE A 261 2.20 -14.69 -21.85
N TYR A 262 2.56 -13.45 -22.14
CA TYR A 262 3.25 -13.02 -23.35
C TYR A 262 4.69 -12.62 -23.06
N SER A 263 5.64 -13.26 -23.73
CA SER A 263 7.06 -12.90 -23.69
C SER A 263 7.44 -11.83 -24.72
N ASN A 264 6.55 -11.56 -25.67
CA ASN A 264 6.78 -10.56 -26.73
C ASN A 264 6.53 -9.14 -26.21
N SER A 265 7.18 -8.15 -26.84
CA SER A 265 6.92 -6.74 -26.56
C SER A 265 5.46 -6.36 -26.83
N ILE A 266 4.97 -5.38 -26.10
CA ILE A 266 3.62 -4.82 -26.23
C ILE A 266 3.32 -4.39 -27.67
N ASN A 267 4.28 -3.79 -28.35
CA ASN A 267 4.14 -3.34 -29.74
C ASN A 267 3.73 -4.46 -30.71
N LYS A 268 4.21 -5.69 -30.49
CA LYS A 268 3.84 -6.84 -31.33
C LYS A 268 2.40 -7.32 -31.09
N ASN A 269 1.85 -6.99 -29.93
CA ASN A 269 0.51 -7.42 -29.50
C ASN A 269 -0.48 -6.24 -29.43
N ILE A 270 -0.17 -5.08 -30.01
CA ILE A 270 -0.98 -3.87 -29.85
C ILE A 270 -2.43 -4.08 -30.31
N ASN A 271 -2.65 -4.80 -31.40
CA ASN A 271 -3.99 -5.10 -31.92
C ASN A 271 -4.82 -5.99 -30.96
N LEU A 272 -4.17 -6.79 -30.13
CA LEU A 272 -4.82 -7.55 -29.07
C LEU A 272 -5.15 -6.63 -27.90
N LEU A 273 -4.20 -5.80 -27.48
CA LEU A 273 -4.37 -4.86 -26.36
C LEU A 273 -5.50 -3.87 -26.59
N THR A 274 -5.68 -3.37 -27.81
CA THR A 274 -6.78 -2.44 -28.14
C THR A 274 -8.18 -3.07 -28.12
N ARG A 275 -8.28 -4.38 -27.91
CA ARG A 275 -9.55 -5.13 -27.79
C ARG A 275 -9.81 -5.62 -26.36
N MET A 276 -9.01 -5.20 -25.39
CA MET A 276 -9.22 -5.53 -23.98
C MET A 276 -10.36 -4.70 -23.41
N ASP A 277 -11.10 -5.27 -22.49
CA ASP A 277 -12.12 -4.55 -21.72
C ASP A 277 -11.49 -3.62 -20.68
N ARG A 278 -10.29 -3.97 -20.21
CA ARG A 278 -9.48 -3.17 -19.31
C ARG A 278 -8.01 -3.45 -19.51
N VAL A 279 -7.19 -2.40 -19.55
CA VAL A 279 -5.73 -2.49 -19.51
C VAL A 279 -5.23 -1.86 -18.22
N ILE A 280 -4.48 -2.62 -17.43
CA ILE A 280 -3.88 -2.17 -16.19
C ILE A 280 -2.37 -2.05 -16.40
N ILE A 281 -1.79 -0.87 -16.21
CA ILE A 281 -0.36 -0.61 -16.34
C ILE A 281 0.23 -0.46 -14.94
N THR A 282 1.14 -1.36 -14.56
CA THR A 282 1.80 -1.35 -13.24
C THR A 282 3.30 -1.07 -13.32
N ASP A 283 3.89 -1.09 -14.50
CA ASP A 283 5.30 -0.72 -14.73
C ASP A 283 5.42 0.81 -14.78
N GLU A 284 5.66 1.46 -13.62
CA GLU A 284 5.82 2.91 -13.52
C GLU A 284 6.97 3.43 -14.39
N SER A 285 8.02 2.64 -14.62
CA SER A 285 9.18 3.07 -15.41
C SER A 285 8.85 3.30 -16.89
N LYS A 286 7.82 2.64 -17.41
CA LYS A 286 7.34 2.73 -18.80
C LYS A 286 5.89 3.21 -18.89
N LEU A 287 5.37 3.75 -17.81
CA LEU A 287 3.96 4.13 -17.72
C LEU A 287 3.55 5.09 -18.84
N ILE A 288 4.28 6.18 -19.00
CA ILE A 288 3.97 7.20 -20.01
C ILE A 288 4.09 6.66 -21.43
N ASP A 289 5.14 5.90 -21.72
CA ASP A 289 5.36 5.31 -23.05
C ASP A 289 4.24 4.34 -23.44
N ASN A 290 3.86 3.47 -22.49
CA ASN A 290 2.79 2.51 -22.69
C ASN A 290 1.42 3.20 -22.84
N LEU A 291 1.15 4.21 -22.01
CA LEU A 291 -0.09 4.98 -22.06
C LEU A 291 -0.23 5.70 -23.40
N GLN A 292 0.80 6.43 -23.86
CA GLN A 292 0.80 7.09 -25.15
C GLN A 292 0.59 6.12 -26.31
N LEU A 293 1.28 4.97 -26.26
CA LEU A 293 1.12 3.93 -27.29
C LEU A 293 -0.33 3.44 -27.41
N LEU A 294 -0.99 3.20 -26.28
CA LEU A 294 -2.36 2.68 -26.23
C LEU A 294 -3.37 3.74 -26.68
N ILE A 295 -3.29 4.96 -26.17
CA ILE A 295 -4.20 6.07 -26.53
C ILE A 295 -4.10 6.40 -28.02
N ASN A 296 -2.89 6.43 -28.58
CA ASN A 296 -2.68 6.66 -30.01
C ASN A 296 -3.32 5.61 -30.93
N ARG A 297 -3.65 4.45 -30.38
CA ARG A 297 -4.32 3.36 -31.12
C ARG A 297 -5.83 3.31 -30.87
N ASN A 298 -6.26 3.58 -29.66
CA ASN A 298 -7.66 3.58 -29.28
C ASN A 298 -7.88 4.50 -28.06
N LYS A 299 -8.52 5.65 -28.27
CA LYS A 299 -8.82 6.62 -27.20
C LYS A 299 -9.91 6.14 -26.24
N GLU A 300 -10.80 5.26 -26.69
CA GLU A 300 -11.92 4.72 -25.90
C GLU A 300 -11.48 3.58 -24.99
N LEU A 301 -10.20 3.14 -25.07
CA LEU A 301 -9.68 2.03 -24.28
C LEU A 301 -9.71 2.37 -22.79
N ASN A 302 -10.27 1.47 -21.98
CA ASN A 302 -10.29 1.61 -20.53
C ASN A 302 -8.91 1.27 -19.95
N ILE A 303 -8.14 2.30 -19.57
CA ILE A 303 -6.75 2.20 -19.12
C ILE A 303 -6.64 2.62 -17.66
N HIS A 304 -6.18 1.72 -16.81
CA HIS A 304 -5.93 1.96 -15.40
C HIS A 304 -4.42 2.00 -15.14
N CYS A 305 -3.93 3.12 -14.64
CA CYS A 305 -2.52 3.39 -14.42
C CYS A 305 -2.19 3.35 -12.93
N PHE A 306 -1.28 2.47 -12.53
CA PHE A 306 -0.76 2.46 -11.17
C PHE A 306 0.26 3.58 -10.98
N SER A 307 0.09 4.36 -9.93
CA SER A 307 1.09 5.29 -9.43
C SER A 307 0.96 5.47 -7.93
N GLU A 308 2.08 5.35 -7.21
CA GLU A 308 2.14 5.63 -5.77
C GLU A 308 1.99 7.12 -5.46
N ASN A 309 2.35 7.97 -6.43
CA ASN A 309 2.29 9.42 -6.33
C ASN A 309 0.89 9.94 -6.72
N ASN A 310 0.59 11.17 -6.32
CA ASN A 310 -0.65 11.86 -6.71
C ASN A 310 -0.52 12.38 -8.15
N LEU A 311 -0.43 11.47 -9.12
CA LEU A 311 -0.54 11.79 -10.53
C LEU A 311 -2.01 11.68 -10.92
N GLU A 312 -2.51 12.67 -11.63
CA GLU A 312 -3.85 12.69 -12.21
C GLU A 312 -3.65 12.70 -13.73
N LEU A 313 -3.40 11.49 -14.28
CA LEU A 313 -3.09 11.31 -15.71
C LEU A 313 -4.31 11.56 -16.58
N GLU A 314 -5.49 11.34 -16.04
CA GLU A 314 -6.79 11.66 -16.62
C GLU A 314 -6.93 13.14 -16.97
N ASP A 315 -6.28 14.04 -16.23
CA ASP A 315 -6.31 15.50 -16.50
C ASP A 315 -5.29 15.95 -17.56
N ILE A 316 -4.33 15.08 -17.91
CA ILE A 316 -3.21 15.41 -18.80
C ILE A 316 -3.39 14.80 -20.19
N PHE A 317 -3.89 13.58 -20.26
CA PHE A 317 -4.00 12.81 -21.49
C PHE A 317 -5.40 12.86 -22.08
N ASP A 318 -5.47 13.05 -23.39
CA ASP A 318 -6.71 13.03 -24.19
C ASP A 318 -7.15 11.58 -24.47
N GLY A 319 -7.64 10.91 -23.42
CA GLY A 319 -8.22 9.57 -23.46
C GLY A 319 -9.52 9.55 -22.66
N ASP A 320 -10.56 8.88 -23.19
CA ASP A 320 -11.91 8.96 -22.63
C ASP A 320 -12.07 8.18 -21.31
N ASN A 321 -11.26 7.14 -21.10
CA ASN A 321 -11.40 6.23 -19.97
C ASN A 321 -10.04 5.93 -19.32
N ILE A 322 -9.31 6.97 -18.89
CA ILE A 322 -8.08 6.84 -18.15
C ILE A 322 -8.37 6.99 -16.65
N VAL A 323 -7.80 6.11 -15.85
CA VAL A 323 -7.92 6.12 -14.40
C VAL A 323 -6.55 5.96 -13.77
N THR A 324 -6.20 6.83 -12.84
CA THR A 324 -5.01 6.69 -12.01
C THR A 324 -5.39 6.13 -10.63
N PHE A 325 -4.69 5.10 -10.19
CA PHE A 325 -4.92 4.46 -8.89
C PHE A 325 -3.58 4.16 -8.19
N GLY A 326 -3.62 3.78 -6.91
CA GLY A 326 -2.42 3.34 -6.18
C GLY A 326 -1.94 4.32 -5.10
N ARG A 327 -2.65 5.42 -4.86
CA ARG A 327 -2.32 6.41 -3.83
C ARG A 327 -2.15 5.76 -2.46
N MET A 328 -0.92 5.74 -1.95
CA MET A 328 -0.58 5.09 -0.68
C MET A 328 -1.12 5.83 0.55
N ASP A 329 -1.40 7.13 0.46
CA ASP A 329 -1.98 7.92 1.54
C ASP A 329 -3.35 7.42 2.00
N LYS A 330 -4.12 6.76 1.12
CA LYS A 330 -5.39 6.09 1.46
C LYS A 330 -5.21 4.88 2.40
N TYR A 331 -4.07 4.18 2.30
CA TYR A 331 -3.83 2.89 2.99
C TYR A 331 -2.78 2.98 4.09
N LEU A 332 -2.01 4.08 4.13
CA LEU A 332 -1.05 4.40 5.19
C LEU A 332 -1.71 5.34 6.21
N THR A 333 -2.67 4.82 6.94
CA THR A 333 -3.43 5.54 7.97
C THR A 333 -3.47 4.74 9.27
N GLU A 334 -3.80 5.39 10.39
CA GLU A 334 -4.02 4.73 11.67
C GLU A 334 -5.06 3.62 11.56
N GLU A 335 -6.15 3.90 10.88
CA GLU A 335 -7.27 3.01 10.67
C GLU A 335 -6.88 1.71 9.94
N TYR A 336 -6.04 1.79 8.89
CA TYR A 336 -5.60 0.60 8.17
C TYR A 336 -4.47 -0.16 8.84
N VAL A 337 -3.54 0.56 9.50
CA VAL A 337 -2.32 -0.05 10.05
C VAL A 337 -2.51 -0.48 11.50
N ILE A 338 -3.09 0.38 12.36
CA ILE A 338 -3.22 0.13 13.79
C ILE A 338 -4.56 -0.53 14.12
N ASP A 339 -5.66 -0.03 13.55
CA ASP A 339 -7.00 -0.54 13.83
C ASP A 339 -7.36 -1.77 12.97
N GLU A 340 -6.50 -2.08 11.97
CA GLU A 340 -6.68 -3.22 11.07
C GLU A 340 -8.06 -3.22 10.37
N ARG A 341 -8.59 -2.03 10.03
CA ARG A 341 -9.92 -1.89 9.39
C ARG A 341 -10.08 -2.76 8.16
N GLY A 342 -9.03 -2.86 7.33
CA GLY A 342 -9.03 -3.72 6.15
C GLY A 342 -9.30 -5.20 6.43
N TYR A 343 -9.19 -5.63 7.69
CA TYR A 343 -9.39 -7.01 8.12
C TYR A 343 -10.66 -7.22 8.95
N TYR A 344 -11.40 -6.15 9.27
CA TYR A 344 -12.57 -6.23 10.17
C TYR A 344 -13.62 -7.24 9.71
N LEU A 345 -14.01 -7.22 8.44
CA LEU A 345 -14.94 -8.20 7.87
C LEU A 345 -14.38 -9.63 7.94
N GLY A 346 -13.08 -9.80 7.65
CA GLY A 346 -12.41 -11.10 7.80
C GLY A 346 -12.44 -11.60 9.23
N LYS A 347 -12.29 -10.71 10.23
CA LYS A 347 -12.44 -11.06 11.67
C LYS A 347 -13.85 -11.54 11.99
N LEU A 348 -14.88 -10.86 11.46
CA LEU A 348 -16.28 -11.26 11.64
C LEU A 348 -16.57 -12.64 11.04
N PHE A 349 -16.12 -12.91 9.80
CA PHE A 349 -16.28 -14.22 9.17
C PHE A 349 -15.55 -15.33 9.93
N ASN A 350 -14.34 -15.08 10.41
CA ASN A 350 -13.62 -16.03 11.25
C ASN A 350 -14.35 -16.28 12.56
N TYR A 351 -14.91 -15.23 13.18
CA TYR A 351 -15.59 -15.35 14.45
C TYR A 351 -16.93 -16.10 14.32
N ASP A 352 -17.65 -15.92 13.21
CA ASP A 352 -18.83 -16.72 12.86
C ASP A 352 -18.48 -18.21 12.77
N TYR A 353 -17.39 -18.53 12.08
CA TYR A 353 -16.90 -19.91 12.00
C TYR A 353 -16.51 -20.48 13.39
N PHE A 354 -15.85 -19.65 14.22
CA PHE A 354 -15.51 -20.02 15.60
C PHE A 354 -16.76 -20.32 16.42
N LEU A 355 -17.78 -19.46 16.40
CA LEU A 355 -19.05 -19.67 17.10
C LEU A 355 -19.75 -20.94 16.65
N ARG A 356 -19.78 -21.18 15.33
CA ARG A 356 -20.33 -22.43 14.76
C ARG A 356 -19.62 -23.66 15.32
N SER A 357 -18.29 -23.63 15.37
CA SER A 357 -17.48 -24.76 15.85
C SER A 357 -17.70 -25.06 17.34
N GLN A 358 -18.12 -24.08 18.12
CA GLN A 358 -18.41 -24.20 19.56
C GLN A 358 -19.90 -24.38 19.85
N GLY A 359 -20.79 -24.31 18.86
CA GLY A 359 -22.24 -24.27 19.06
C GLY A 359 -22.68 -23.07 19.93
N ALA A 360 -21.94 -21.97 19.90
CA ALA A 360 -22.10 -20.81 20.76
C ALA A 360 -22.84 -19.67 20.07
N ASN A 361 -23.46 -18.79 20.86
CA ASN A 361 -24.12 -17.58 20.40
C ASN A 361 -23.22 -16.34 20.61
N LEU A 362 -23.48 -15.29 19.84
CA LEU A 362 -22.80 -14.00 19.97
C LEU A 362 -23.06 -13.38 21.35
N LYS A 363 -22.00 -13.01 22.07
CA LYS A 363 -22.04 -12.32 23.37
C LYS A 363 -21.96 -10.81 23.19
N GLU A 364 -22.26 -10.05 24.26
CA GLU A 364 -22.18 -8.58 24.25
C GLU A 364 -20.75 -8.04 24.06
N ASN A 365 -19.75 -8.73 24.62
CA ASN A 365 -18.33 -8.37 24.50
C ASN A 365 -17.62 -9.05 23.31
N TYR A 366 -18.35 -9.32 22.24
CA TYR A 366 -17.88 -10.12 21.11
C TYR A 366 -16.59 -9.58 20.45
N GLU A 367 -16.37 -8.28 20.45
CA GLU A 367 -15.19 -7.67 19.82
C GLU A 367 -13.87 -8.15 20.45
N ILE A 368 -13.83 -8.28 21.79
CA ILE A 368 -12.65 -8.78 22.49
C ILE A 368 -12.42 -10.26 22.17
N GLU A 369 -13.49 -11.07 22.16
CA GLU A 369 -13.39 -12.49 21.84
C GLU A 369 -13.03 -12.71 20.36
N MET A 370 -13.61 -11.93 19.46
CA MET A 370 -13.29 -11.92 18.03
C MET A 370 -11.81 -11.61 17.80
N GLN A 371 -11.28 -10.56 18.46
CA GLN A 371 -9.87 -10.20 18.33
C GLN A 371 -8.95 -11.29 18.88
N LYS A 372 -9.29 -11.93 20.01
CA LYS A 372 -8.54 -13.08 20.56
C LYS A 372 -8.54 -14.25 19.60
N ALA A 373 -9.72 -14.63 19.07
CA ALA A 373 -9.83 -15.72 18.09
C ALA A 373 -9.01 -15.41 16.81
N TRP A 374 -9.02 -14.15 16.36
CA TRP A 374 -8.24 -13.71 15.21
C TRP A 374 -6.74 -13.81 15.43
N ASN A 375 -6.26 -13.37 16.58
CA ASN A 375 -4.83 -13.34 16.90
C ASN A 375 -4.21 -14.74 16.94
N GLN A 376 -4.97 -15.74 17.34
CA GLN A 376 -4.53 -17.14 17.37
C GLN A 376 -4.37 -17.78 15.98
N LEU A 377 -4.88 -17.14 14.93
CA LEU A 377 -4.75 -17.67 13.57
C LEU A 377 -3.37 -17.41 12.98
N ASN A 378 -2.88 -18.38 12.21
CA ASN A 378 -1.76 -18.14 11.30
C ASN A 378 -2.20 -17.33 10.08
N GLY A 379 -1.24 -16.84 9.31
CA GLY A 379 -1.48 -16.00 8.13
C GLY A 379 -2.41 -16.66 7.09
N PHE A 380 -2.27 -17.96 6.84
CA PHE A 380 -3.12 -18.70 5.90
C PHE A 380 -4.61 -18.65 6.29
N LYS A 381 -4.93 -18.92 7.55
CA LYS A 381 -6.31 -18.87 8.03
C LYS A 381 -6.88 -17.46 8.04
N LYS A 382 -6.06 -16.47 8.44
CA LYS A 382 -6.43 -15.05 8.33
C LYS A 382 -6.73 -14.68 6.89
N GLY A 383 -5.86 -15.03 5.96
CA GLY A 383 -6.02 -14.77 4.53
C GLY A 383 -7.26 -15.41 3.92
N SER A 384 -7.60 -16.64 4.33
CA SER A 384 -8.83 -17.31 3.88
C SER A 384 -10.09 -16.52 4.29
N SER A 385 -10.14 -16.03 5.52
CA SER A 385 -11.25 -15.23 6.02
C SER A 385 -11.32 -13.84 5.36
N ILE A 386 -10.16 -13.22 5.09
CA ILE A 386 -10.08 -11.95 4.35
C ILE A 386 -10.62 -12.15 2.92
N ALA A 387 -10.15 -13.18 2.22
CA ALA A 387 -10.59 -13.47 0.86
C ALA A 387 -12.10 -13.73 0.78
N ARG A 388 -12.69 -14.39 1.80
CA ARG A 388 -14.14 -14.54 1.91
C ARG A 388 -14.85 -13.20 2.06
N ALA A 389 -14.33 -12.34 2.91
CA ALA A 389 -14.88 -11.00 3.13
C ALA A 389 -14.84 -10.14 1.85
N ASP A 390 -13.74 -10.23 1.11
CA ASP A 390 -13.54 -9.47 -0.13
C ASP A 390 -14.47 -9.93 -1.25
N HIS A 391 -14.89 -11.19 -1.28
CA HIS A 391 -15.86 -11.69 -2.26
C HIS A 391 -17.32 -11.51 -1.81
N TYR A 392 -17.59 -11.44 -0.51
CA TYR A 392 -18.95 -11.44 0.02
C TYR A 392 -19.80 -10.25 -0.46
N TRP A 393 -19.21 -9.04 -0.60
CA TRP A 393 -19.96 -7.90 -1.11
C TRP A 393 -20.42 -8.09 -2.57
N ILE A 394 -19.66 -8.85 -3.37
CA ILE A 394 -20.04 -9.24 -4.74
C ILE A 394 -21.26 -10.13 -4.68
N VAL A 395 -21.23 -11.15 -3.82
CA VAL A 395 -22.38 -12.07 -3.63
C VAL A 395 -23.61 -11.30 -3.14
N LYS A 396 -23.44 -10.37 -2.19
CA LYS A 396 -24.55 -9.51 -1.72
C LYS A 396 -25.16 -8.71 -2.86
N LYS A 397 -24.33 -8.05 -3.65
CA LYS A 397 -24.79 -7.27 -4.80
C LYS A 397 -25.44 -8.11 -5.88
N LEU A 398 -24.95 -9.33 -6.11
CA LEU A 398 -25.58 -10.27 -7.02
C LEU A 398 -26.98 -10.68 -6.54
N LYS A 399 -27.16 -10.92 -5.23
CA LYS A 399 -28.48 -11.21 -4.64
C LYS A 399 -29.47 -10.07 -4.82
N GLU A 400 -29.01 -8.83 -4.76
CA GLU A 400 -29.81 -7.64 -5.03
C GLU A 400 -30.22 -7.53 -6.52
N LEU A 401 -29.28 -7.77 -7.43
CA LEU A 401 -29.51 -7.69 -8.87
C LEU A 401 -30.34 -8.86 -9.42
N TYR A 402 -30.14 -10.05 -8.85
CA TYR A 402 -30.77 -11.29 -9.31
C TYR A 402 -31.53 -12.01 -8.17
N PRO A 403 -32.59 -11.40 -7.60
CA PRO A 403 -33.29 -11.93 -6.41
C PRO A 403 -33.91 -13.33 -6.61
N ASN A 404 -34.12 -13.72 -7.87
CA ASN A 404 -34.69 -15.03 -8.24
C ASN A 404 -33.62 -16.10 -8.53
N MET A 405 -32.33 -15.75 -8.42
CA MET A 405 -31.25 -16.73 -8.61
C MET A 405 -31.27 -17.78 -7.49
N ASN A 406 -31.06 -19.03 -7.85
CA ASN A 406 -30.99 -20.12 -6.86
C ASN A 406 -29.87 -19.86 -5.86
N GLU A 407 -30.16 -19.98 -4.56
CA GLU A 407 -29.20 -19.82 -3.48
C GLU A 407 -27.96 -20.72 -3.66
N GLU A 408 -28.14 -21.92 -4.20
CA GLU A 408 -27.03 -22.83 -4.51
C GLU A 408 -25.99 -22.24 -5.48
N ASN A 409 -26.40 -21.36 -6.41
CA ASN A 409 -25.47 -20.72 -7.32
C ASN A 409 -24.52 -19.78 -6.59
N TYR A 410 -25.01 -19.06 -5.57
CA TYR A 410 -24.15 -18.20 -4.74
C TYR A 410 -23.13 -19.01 -3.92
N LEU A 411 -23.56 -20.18 -3.42
CA LEU A 411 -22.65 -21.08 -2.71
C LEU A 411 -21.59 -21.69 -3.64
N LYS A 412 -21.94 -21.96 -4.91
CA LYS A 412 -20.96 -22.37 -5.94
C LYS A 412 -19.92 -21.31 -6.20
N LEU A 413 -20.30 -20.03 -6.33
CA LEU A 413 -19.35 -18.93 -6.50
C LEU A 413 -18.37 -18.82 -5.32
N GLU A 414 -18.88 -18.95 -4.08
CA GLU A 414 -18.03 -18.94 -2.88
C GLU A 414 -17.11 -20.17 -2.82
N HIS A 415 -17.58 -21.34 -3.23
CA HIS A 415 -16.74 -22.53 -3.30
C HIS A 415 -15.62 -22.39 -4.33
N ILE A 416 -15.89 -21.81 -5.50
CA ILE A 416 -14.87 -21.50 -6.51
C ILE A 416 -13.81 -20.59 -5.89
N ARG A 417 -14.22 -19.50 -5.21
CA ARG A 417 -13.31 -18.61 -4.51
C ARG A 417 -12.46 -19.34 -3.46
N TRP A 418 -13.09 -20.22 -2.66
CA TRP A 418 -12.41 -20.99 -1.65
C TRP A 418 -11.37 -21.94 -2.25
N CYS A 419 -11.71 -22.64 -3.32
CA CYS A 419 -10.79 -23.48 -4.06
C CYS A 419 -9.62 -22.67 -4.65
N ARG A 420 -9.90 -21.52 -5.28
CA ARG A 420 -8.87 -20.62 -5.82
C ARG A 420 -7.91 -20.14 -4.75
N PHE A 421 -8.39 -19.79 -3.56
CA PHE A 421 -7.54 -19.42 -2.44
C PHE A 421 -6.56 -20.55 -2.07
N HIS A 422 -7.02 -21.78 -2.05
CA HIS A 422 -6.18 -22.94 -1.77
C HIS A 422 -5.18 -23.20 -2.91
N TYR A 423 -5.60 -23.16 -4.16
CA TYR A 423 -4.71 -23.37 -5.30
C TYR A 423 -3.62 -22.30 -5.39
N TYR A 424 -3.97 -21.04 -5.17
CA TYR A 424 -2.98 -19.96 -5.13
C TYR A 424 -1.91 -20.19 -4.05
N ASN A 425 -2.30 -20.83 -2.96
CA ASN A 425 -1.39 -21.20 -1.87
C ASN A 425 -0.77 -22.60 -2.01
N ASN A 426 -0.71 -23.14 -3.23
CA ASN A 426 -0.11 -24.44 -3.58
C ASN A 426 -0.77 -25.65 -2.91
N TRP A 427 -2.04 -25.57 -2.55
CA TRP A 427 -2.82 -26.73 -2.15
C TRP A 427 -3.29 -27.51 -3.38
N SER A 428 -3.46 -28.79 -3.21
CA SER A 428 -3.98 -29.67 -4.25
C SER A 428 -4.92 -30.73 -3.68
N TYR A 429 -5.76 -31.28 -4.54
CA TYR A 429 -6.66 -32.36 -4.17
C TYR A 429 -5.92 -33.62 -3.70
N ASN A 430 -6.44 -34.25 -2.67
CA ASN A 430 -6.17 -35.63 -2.30
C ASN A 430 -7.39 -36.17 -1.54
N PHE A 431 -7.70 -37.47 -1.66
CA PHE A 431 -8.80 -38.12 -0.97
C PHE A 431 -8.71 -38.01 0.57
N LYS A 432 -7.52 -37.82 1.12
CA LYS A 432 -7.28 -37.58 2.55
C LYS A 432 -6.60 -36.22 2.75
N ARG A 433 -7.13 -35.45 3.69
CA ARG A 433 -6.55 -34.16 4.07
C ARG A 433 -5.19 -34.33 4.75
N ASP A 434 -4.20 -33.56 4.32
CA ASP A 434 -2.86 -33.48 4.90
C ASP A 434 -2.36 -32.01 4.83
N ASP A 435 -2.54 -31.31 5.94
CA ASP A 435 -2.21 -29.88 6.03
C ASP A 435 -0.69 -29.62 5.87
N LYS A 436 0.15 -30.56 6.29
CA LYS A 436 1.63 -30.42 6.14
C LYS A 436 2.07 -30.48 4.68
N ARG A 437 1.39 -31.28 3.88
CA ARG A 437 1.66 -31.43 2.44
C ARG A 437 0.72 -30.59 1.57
N LYS A 438 -0.08 -29.72 2.18
CA LYS A 438 -1.07 -28.88 1.49
C LYS A 438 -2.02 -29.70 0.61
N LYS A 439 -2.59 -30.77 1.14
CA LYS A 439 -3.57 -31.63 0.49
C LYS A 439 -4.93 -31.48 1.15
N HIS A 440 -5.98 -31.33 0.33
CA HIS A 440 -7.34 -31.17 0.82
C HIS A 440 -8.34 -32.00 0.01
N ASN A 441 -9.23 -32.71 0.69
CA ASN A 441 -10.20 -33.60 0.06
C ASN A 441 -11.45 -32.89 -0.46
N LEU A 442 -11.64 -31.60 -0.14
CA LEU A 442 -12.76 -30.80 -0.61
C LEU A 442 -12.38 -29.88 -1.80
N LEU A 443 -11.15 -29.99 -2.35
CA LEU A 443 -10.76 -29.29 -3.57
C LEU A 443 -11.30 -30.03 -4.81
N VAL A 444 -12.62 -30.08 -4.89
CA VAL A 444 -13.43 -30.75 -5.92
C VAL A 444 -14.53 -29.79 -6.39
N ASP A 445 -15.24 -30.14 -7.45
CA ASP A 445 -16.40 -29.37 -7.87
C ASP A 445 -17.49 -29.37 -6.79
N TYR A 446 -18.24 -28.26 -6.69
CA TYR A 446 -19.25 -28.06 -5.66
C TYR A 446 -20.28 -29.20 -5.58
N GLU A 447 -20.65 -29.77 -6.72
CA GLU A 447 -21.60 -30.90 -6.84
C GLU A 447 -21.13 -32.12 -6.08
N LEU A 448 -19.82 -32.36 -6.02
CA LEU A 448 -19.20 -33.50 -5.34
C LEU A 448 -19.03 -33.31 -3.82
N LEU A 449 -19.33 -32.12 -3.32
CA LEU A 449 -19.23 -31.86 -1.88
C LEU A 449 -20.31 -32.63 -1.08
N PRO A 450 -19.95 -33.13 0.11
CA PRO A 450 -20.96 -33.64 1.09
C PRO A 450 -21.93 -32.51 1.47
N LEU A 451 -23.19 -32.84 1.73
CA LEU A 451 -24.24 -31.88 2.10
C LEU A 451 -23.88 -31.04 3.34
N GLU A 452 -23.18 -31.63 4.30
CA GLU A 452 -22.72 -30.93 5.51
C GLU A 452 -21.66 -29.87 5.20
N GLU A 453 -20.81 -30.12 4.21
CA GLU A 453 -19.78 -29.16 3.78
C GLU A 453 -20.39 -27.99 3.00
N LYS A 454 -21.37 -28.26 2.12
CA LYS A 454 -22.13 -27.23 1.40
C LYS A 454 -22.76 -26.18 2.33
N LYS A 455 -23.24 -26.61 3.52
CA LYS A 455 -23.84 -25.70 4.53
C LYS A 455 -22.82 -24.82 5.26
N LYS A 456 -21.52 -25.13 5.20
CA LYS A 456 -20.50 -24.35 5.92
C LYS A 456 -20.21 -22.99 5.27
N ASP A 457 -20.54 -22.82 4.01
CA ASP A 457 -20.37 -21.55 3.31
C ASP A 457 -21.45 -20.51 3.65
N ASP A 458 -22.50 -20.93 4.34
CA ASP A 458 -23.52 -20.05 4.89
C ASP A 458 -23.04 -19.35 6.18
N ILE A 459 -23.61 -18.18 6.52
CA ILE A 459 -23.32 -17.52 7.79
C ILE A 459 -24.16 -18.15 8.90
N TYR A 460 -23.52 -18.59 9.98
CA TYR A 460 -24.14 -19.28 11.09
C TYR A 460 -25.00 -18.35 11.97
N SER A 461 -24.44 -17.19 12.32
CA SER A 461 -25.06 -16.26 13.26
C SER A 461 -25.79 -15.14 12.52
N LYS A 462 -27.13 -15.05 12.64
CA LYS A 462 -27.91 -13.94 12.10
C LYS A 462 -27.49 -12.56 12.63
N LYS A 463 -26.93 -12.50 13.85
CA LYS A 463 -26.41 -11.24 14.41
C LYS A 463 -25.12 -10.83 13.72
N ILE A 464 -24.22 -11.80 13.47
CA ILE A 464 -22.98 -11.51 12.71
C ILE A 464 -23.32 -11.15 11.26
N GLN A 465 -24.30 -11.80 10.65
CA GLN A 465 -24.78 -11.44 9.31
C GLN A 465 -25.17 -9.95 9.24
N ARG A 466 -25.91 -9.44 10.22
CA ARG A 466 -26.28 -8.01 10.27
C ARG A 466 -25.04 -7.11 10.40
N LEU A 467 -24.10 -7.45 11.28
CA LEU A 467 -22.85 -6.67 11.44
C LEU A 467 -22.03 -6.64 10.15
N ILE A 468 -21.97 -7.76 9.41
CA ILE A 468 -21.31 -7.82 8.11
C ILE A 468 -22.03 -6.91 7.10
N ASP A 469 -23.36 -7.03 7.02
CA ASP A 469 -24.18 -6.26 6.08
C ASP A 469 -24.06 -4.75 6.33
N GLU A 470 -24.12 -4.32 7.60
CA GLU A 470 -23.94 -2.92 8.01
C GLU A 470 -22.53 -2.40 7.69
N SER A 471 -21.50 -3.24 7.83
CA SER A 471 -20.10 -2.86 7.55
C SER A 471 -19.77 -2.75 6.06
N ILE A 472 -20.56 -3.33 5.18
CA ILE A 472 -20.37 -3.23 3.73
C ILE A 472 -20.99 -1.95 3.16
N GLU A 473 -21.99 -1.39 3.81
CA GLU A 473 -22.70 -0.18 3.39
C GLU A 473 -21.93 1.12 3.69
N ILE A 474 -20.87 1.06 4.48
CA ILE A 474 -19.97 2.17 4.81
C ILE A 474 -18.78 2.19 3.84
#